data_5f011fdbd73164a1fd0e26097d2e478f
#
_entry.id   5f011fdbd73164a1fd0e26097d2e478f
#
_cell.length_a   1.000
_cell.length_b   1.000
_cell.length_c   1.000
_cell.angle_alpha   90.00
_cell.angle_beta   90.00
_cell.angle_gamma   90.00
#
_symmetry.space_group_name_H-M   'P 1'
#
loop_
_entity.id
_entity.type
_entity.pdbx_description
1 polymer ?
#
loop_
_entity_poly.entity_id
_entity_poly.type
_entity_poly.pdbx_seq_one_letter_code
_entity_poly.pdbx_strand_id
1 'polypeptide(L)'
;MRITDFFIRRAQLRELGKNPQLITAVENPSEKMQLAAVRQNPDLVSVLDNPTEEVQLAAVRQKADCLLQLREPTEKVCLAAIAENPEMIRYIHEPTEKMQLLVIRRNPEMITLLENPCERAQLLAVMADSGLITAIGSPSANTQLSVVRKDPHLIREISVPDWKAQLYAVGQDPELIRFISEPAEKVQLSVLNGDASLIRLVRTPT
;
A
#
# COMPACT_ATOMS: atom_id res chain seq x y z
N MET A 1 6.86 40.95 22.20
CA MET A 1 5.82 40.13 22.87
C MET A 1 5.54 40.76 24.21
N ARG A 2 4.31 41.32 24.44
CA ARG A 2 3.94 42.01 25.68
C ARG A 2 3.76 40.97 26.79
N ILE A 3 4.11 41.32 28.02
CA ILE A 3 3.96 40.45 29.20
C ILE A 3 2.50 40.00 29.36
N THR A 4 1.55 40.86 29.03
CA THR A 4 0.10 40.58 29.01
C THR A 4 -0.25 39.44 28.06
N ASP A 5 0.34 39.35 26.87
CA ASP A 5 0.06 38.28 25.88
C ASP A 5 0.49 36.89 26.39
N PHE A 6 1.58 36.85 27.18
CA PHE A 6 2.06 35.63 27.82
C PHE A 6 1.08 35.08 28.85
N PHE A 7 0.54 35.94 29.70
CA PHE A 7 -0.43 35.51 30.73
C PHE A 7 -1.78 35.12 30.13
N ILE A 8 -2.23 35.84 29.10
CA ILE A 8 -3.47 35.46 28.37
C ILE A 8 -3.32 34.08 27.73
N ARG A 9 -2.23 33.82 27.01
CA ARG A 9 -1.97 32.50 26.38
C ARG A 9 -1.88 31.39 27.41
N ARG A 10 -1.29 31.63 28.57
CA ARG A 10 -1.18 30.64 29.66
C ARG A 10 -2.56 30.33 30.28
N ALA A 11 -3.42 31.35 30.45
CA ALA A 11 -4.79 31.16 30.90
C ALA A 11 -5.61 30.37 29.87
N GLN A 12 -5.50 30.70 28.57
CA GLN A 12 -6.17 30.00 27.49
C GLN A 12 -5.72 28.49 27.41
N LEU A 13 -4.43 28.19 27.55
CA LEU A 13 -3.94 26.82 27.62
C LEU A 13 -4.52 26.03 28.80
N ARG A 14 -4.71 26.68 29.94
CA ARG A 14 -5.34 26.06 31.13
C ARG A 14 -6.80 25.74 30.90
N GLU A 15 -7.55 26.66 30.26
CA GLU A 15 -8.95 26.44 29.94
C GLU A 15 -9.14 25.40 28.83
N LEU A 16 -8.27 25.39 27.80
CA LEU A 16 -8.21 24.31 26.79
C LEU A 16 -7.96 22.94 27.43
N GLY A 17 -7.16 22.89 28.52
CA GLY A 17 -6.94 21.67 29.30
C GLY A 17 -8.21 21.14 29.98
N LYS A 18 -9.23 21.97 30.20
CA LYS A 18 -10.53 21.56 30.76
C LYS A 18 -11.58 21.31 29.67
N ASN A 19 -11.58 22.13 28.63
CA ASN A 19 -12.49 22.03 27.50
C ASN A 19 -11.74 22.26 26.19
N PRO A 20 -11.32 21.18 25.47
CA PRO A 20 -10.54 21.28 24.24
C PRO A 20 -11.32 21.92 23.09
N GLN A 21 -12.66 21.90 23.11
CA GLN A 21 -13.52 22.53 22.09
C GLN A 21 -13.31 24.04 22.01
N LEU A 22 -12.85 24.70 23.08
CA LEU A 22 -12.55 26.13 23.06
C LEU A 22 -11.49 26.53 22.05
N ILE A 23 -10.77 25.57 21.44
CA ILE A 23 -9.79 25.83 20.37
C ILE A 23 -10.46 26.51 19.17
N THR A 24 -11.72 26.19 18.89
CA THR A 24 -12.50 26.76 17.77
C THR A 24 -12.79 28.26 17.92
N ALA A 25 -12.72 28.77 19.14
CA ALA A 25 -12.94 30.19 19.45
C ALA A 25 -11.60 30.97 19.54
N VAL A 26 -10.45 30.30 19.40
CA VAL A 26 -9.15 30.96 19.47
C VAL A 26 -8.69 31.34 18.08
N GLU A 27 -8.59 32.64 17.82
CA GLU A 27 -8.02 33.15 16.58
C GLU A 27 -6.49 32.86 16.54
N ASN A 28 -6.01 32.19 15.48
CA ASN A 28 -4.59 31.80 15.30
C ASN A 28 -3.98 31.06 16.51
N PRO A 29 -4.51 29.88 16.88
CA PRO A 29 -4.01 29.13 18.03
C PRO A 29 -2.55 28.70 17.82
N SER A 30 -1.72 28.90 18.86
CA SER A 30 -0.32 28.43 18.82
C SER A 30 -0.26 26.90 18.75
N GLU A 31 0.83 26.36 18.22
CA GLU A 31 1.06 24.89 18.16
C GLU A 31 0.84 24.20 19.51
N LYS A 32 1.32 24.81 20.61
CA LYS A 32 1.08 24.29 21.97
C LYS A 32 -0.40 24.18 22.33
N MET A 33 -1.20 25.14 21.87
CA MET A 33 -2.66 25.12 22.09
C MET A 33 -3.33 24.08 21.22
N GLN A 34 -2.93 23.97 19.96
CA GLN A 34 -3.39 22.93 19.04
C GLN A 34 -3.07 21.54 19.59
N LEU A 35 -1.83 21.30 20.02
CA LEU A 35 -1.42 20.04 20.64
C LEU A 35 -2.18 19.72 21.92
N ALA A 36 -2.44 20.73 22.78
CA ALA A 36 -3.21 20.53 24.01
C ALA A 36 -4.64 20.09 23.73
N ALA A 37 -5.29 20.66 22.70
CA ALA A 37 -6.63 20.32 22.28
C ALA A 37 -6.68 18.93 21.60
N VAL A 38 -5.82 18.68 20.62
CA VAL A 38 -5.78 17.44 19.83
C VAL A 38 -5.41 16.23 20.68
N ARG A 39 -4.55 16.38 21.68
CA ARG A 39 -4.22 15.29 22.63
C ARG A 39 -5.42 14.85 23.47
N GLN A 40 -6.40 15.70 23.71
CA GLN A 40 -7.62 15.35 24.44
C GLN A 40 -8.72 14.86 23.50
N ASN A 41 -8.82 15.49 22.33
CA ASN A 41 -9.77 15.08 21.30
C ASN A 41 -9.09 15.19 19.91
N PRO A 42 -8.64 14.05 19.32
CA PRO A 42 -7.95 14.05 18.03
C PRO A 42 -8.81 14.58 16.87
N ASP A 43 -10.13 14.46 16.93
CA ASP A 43 -11.03 14.94 15.87
C ASP A 43 -11.00 16.47 15.71
N LEU A 44 -10.48 17.20 16.70
CA LEU A 44 -10.30 18.65 16.61
C LEU A 44 -9.26 19.07 15.57
N VAL A 45 -8.47 18.13 15.04
CA VAL A 45 -7.56 18.42 13.92
C VAL A 45 -8.32 18.93 12.70
N SER A 46 -9.57 18.51 12.53
CA SER A 46 -10.44 18.89 11.40
C SER A 46 -10.85 20.37 11.39
N VAL A 47 -10.86 21.01 12.56
CA VAL A 47 -11.25 22.42 12.71
C VAL A 47 -10.06 23.38 12.76
N LEU A 48 -8.84 22.88 12.63
CA LEU A 48 -7.61 23.66 12.55
C LEU A 48 -7.29 24.01 11.10
N ASP A 49 -7.10 25.30 10.81
CA ASP A 49 -6.83 25.74 9.43
C ASP A 49 -5.51 25.20 8.87
N ASN A 50 -4.44 25.22 9.65
CA ASN A 50 -3.10 24.78 9.24
C ASN A 50 -2.40 24.07 10.41
N PRO A 51 -2.78 22.81 10.74
CA PRO A 51 -2.12 22.08 11.81
C PRO A 51 -0.68 21.73 11.40
N THR A 52 0.28 21.98 12.30
CA THR A 52 1.68 21.59 12.07
C THR A 52 1.83 20.07 11.97
N GLU A 53 2.92 19.58 11.38
CA GLU A 53 3.18 18.13 11.29
C GLU A 53 3.09 17.45 12.66
N GLU A 54 3.59 18.09 13.72
CA GLU A 54 3.52 17.55 15.08
C GLU A 54 2.07 17.41 15.60
N VAL A 55 1.21 18.37 15.26
CA VAL A 55 -0.23 18.33 15.60
C VAL A 55 -0.92 17.22 14.82
N GLN A 56 -0.67 17.12 13.51
CA GLN A 56 -1.19 16.04 12.66
C GLN A 56 -0.77 14.66 13.20
N LEU A 57 0.51 14.49 13.53
CA LEU A 57 1.04 13.26 14.12
C LEU A 57 0.37 12.93 15.46
N ALA A 58 0.13 13.92 16.31
CA ALA A 58 -0.55 13.72 17.58
C ALA A 58 -1.99 13.24 17.39
N ALA A 59 -2.68 13.72 16.35
CA ALA A 59 -4.02 13.26 16.00
C ALA A 59 -4.02 11.82 15.47
N VAL A 60 -3.26 11.55 14.41
CA VAL A 60 -3.31 10.24 13.71
C VAL A 60 -2.80 9.09 14.58
N ARG A 61 -1.86 9.33 15.51
CA ARG A 61 -1.39 8.32 16.46
C ARG A 61 -2.44 7.92 17.49
N GLN A 62 -3.39 8.78 17.78
CA GLN A 62 -4.50 8.44 18.67
C GLN A 62 -5.67 7.84 17.90
N LYS A 63 -5.91 8.34 16.68
CA LYS A 63 -7.02 7.93 15.81
C LYS A 63 -6.56 8.05 14.36
N ALA A 64 -6.26 6.91 13.74
CA ALA A 64 -5.75 6.85 12.36
C ALA A 64 -6.69 7.55 11.37
N ASP A 65 -8.00 7.48 11.60
CA ASP A 65 -9.04 8.07 10.73
C ASP A 65 -8.95 9.60 10.64
N CYS A 66 -8.21 10.25 11.57
CA CYS A 66 -7.91 11.68 11.45
C CYS A 66 -7.15 12.01 10.16
N LEU A 67 -6.46 11.02 9.56
CA LEU A 67 -5.82 11.19 8.25
C LEU A 67 -6.79 11.70 7.18
N LEU A 68 -8.05 11.23 7.20
CA LEU A 68 -9.09 11.59 6.23
C LEU A 68 -9.54 13.05 6.32
N GLN A 69 -9.20 13.70 7.43
CA GLN A 69 -9.57 15.09 7.70
C GLN A 69 -8.44 16.08 7.37
N LEU A 70 -7.25 15.55 7.03
CA LEU A 70 -6.09 16.36 6.68
C LEU A 70 -6.06 16.64 5.18
N ARG A 71 -5.75 17.88 4.79
CA ARG A 71 -5.72 18.30 3.38
C ARG A 71 -4.47 17.78 2.66
N GLU A 72 -3.30 17.95 3.27
CA GLU A 72 -1.99 17.60 2.70
C GLU A 72 -1.10 16.97 3.78
N PRO A 73 -1.38 15.69 4.16
CA PRO A 73 -0.55 15.02 5.15
C PRO A 73 0.83 14.70 4.57
N THR A 74 1.88 14.90 5.38
CA THR A 74 3.25 14.51 4.98
C THR A 74 3.40 12.99 4.95
N GLU A 75 4.43 12.48 4.25
CA GLU A 75 4.75 11.04 4.25
C GLU A 75 4.84 10.48 5.67
N LYS A 76 5.43 11.24 6.59
CA LYS A 76 5.58 10.84 8.00
C LYS A 76 4.24 10.69 8.71
N VAL A 77 3.28 11.57 8.44
CA VAL A 77 1.91 11.50 8.98
C VAL A 77 1.16 10.31 8.40
N CYS A 78 1.24 10.08 7.08
CA CYS A 78 0.66 8.91 6.42
C CYS A 78 1.22 7.60 7.00
N LEU A 79 2.55 7.49 7.15
CA LEU A 79 3.20 6.33 7.76
C LEU A 79 2.75 6.10 9.20
N ALA A 80 2.55 7.16 9.99
CA ALA A 80 2.04 7.04 11.34
C ALA A 80 0.59 6.53 11.37
N ALA A 81 -0.28 7.04 10.49
CA ALA A 81 -1.65 6.56 10.37
C ALA A 81 -1.72 5.07 9.96
N ILE A 82 -0.91 4.66 8.95
CA ILE A 82 -0.79 3.26 8.50
C ILE A 82 -0.24 2.36 9.61
N ALA A 83 0.68 2.87 10.43
CA ALA A 83 1.23 2.12 11.55
C ALA A 83 0.17 1.81 12.62
N GLU A 84 -0.78 2.71 12.84
CA GLU A 84 -1.91 2.50 13.75
C GLU A 84 -3.01 1.63 13.10
N ASN A 85 -3.41 1.97 11.87
CA ASN A 85 -4.39 1.22 11.08
C ASN A 85 -3.90 1.01 9.65
N PRO A 86 -3.44 -0.20 9.27
CA PRO A 86 -2.93 -0.49 7.93
C PRO A 86 -3.94 -0.23 6.80
N GLU A 87 -5.24 -0.33 7.08
CA GLU A 87 -6.28 -0.07 6.08
C GLU A 87 -6.33 1.38 5.59
N MET A 88 -5.70 2.30 6.31
CA MET A 88 -5.57 3.70 5.87
C MET A 88 -4.83 3.84 4.54
N ILE A 89 -4.06 2.83 4.13
CA ILE A 89 -3.35 2.81 2.83
C ILE A 89 -4.30 3.02 1.64
N ARG A 90 -5.55 2.53 1.72
CA ARG A 90 -6.57 2.65 0.66
C ARG A 90 -6.98 4.10 0.35
N TYR A 91 -6.77 5.00 1.31
CA TYR A 91 -7.14 6.41 1.20
C TYR A 91 -5.96 7.31 0.82
N ILE A 92 -4.78 6.73 0.65
CA ILE A 92 -3.57 7.46 0.24
C ILE A 92 -3.41 7.33 -1.27
N HIS A 93 -3.53 8.46 -1.96
CA HIS A 93 -3.25 8.50 -3.38
C HIS A 93 -1.75 8.29 -3.62
N GLU A 94 -1.39 7.34 -4.48
CA GLU A 94 0.00 6.99 -4.80
C GLU A 94 0.88 6.70 -3.56
N PRO A 95 0.57 5.64 -2.78
CA PRO A 95 1.35 5.32 -1.60
C PRO A 95 2.79 4.97 -1.98
N THR A 96 3.75 5.56 -1.25
CA THR A 96 5.19 5.33 -1.49
C THR A 96 5.57 3.85 -1.26
N GLU A 97 6.67 3.40 -1.87
CA GLU A 97 7.18 2.03 -1.64
C GLU A 97 7.28 1.70 -0.15
N LYS A 98 7.75 2.66 0.65
CA LYS A 98 7.88 2.49 2.11
C LYS A 98 6.54 2.22 2.79
N MET A 99 5.48 2.91 2.38
CA MET A 99 4.12 2.69 2.88
C MET A 99 3.60 1.32 2.48
N GLN A 100 3.75 0.96 1.19
CA GLN A 100 3.35 -0.33 0.65
C GLN A 100 4.04 -1.48 1.40
N LEU A 101 5.36 -1.41 1.56
CA LEU A 101 6.13 -2.44 2.28
C LEU A 101 5.75 -2.53 3.76
N LEU A 102 5.36 -1.42 4.39
CA LEU A 102 4.92 -1.41 5.78
C LEU A 102 3.65 -2.26 5.97
N VAL A 103 2.66 -2.10 5.09
CA VAL A 103 1.39 -2.84 5.19
C VAL A 103 1.55 -4.30 4.80
N ILE A 104 2.29 -4.60 3.71
CA ILE A 104 2.47 -5.96 3.21
C ILE A 104 3.25 -6.82 4.20
N ARG A 105 4.23 -6.26 4.92
CA ARG A 105 4.95 -6.98 5.99
C ARG A 105 4.04 -7.35 7.16
N ARG A 106 3.01 -6.58 7.44
CA ARG A 106 2.04 -6.87 8.53
C ARG A 106 1.00 -7.89 8.09
N ASN A 107 0.48 -7.70 6.89
CA ASN A 107 -0.49 -8.62 6.28
C ASN A 107 -0.32 -8.61 4.75
N PRO A 108 0.20 -9.72 4.16
CA PRO A 108 0.37 -9.85 2.71
C PRO A 108 -0.91 -9.66 1.90
N GLU A 109 -2.08 -10.01 2.44
CA GLU A 109 -3.38 -9.84 1.78
C GLU A 109 -3.72 -8.36 1.50
N MET A 110 -3.07 -7.43 2.19
CA MET A 110 -3.20 -5.99 1.95
C MET A 110 -2.76 -5.57 0.52
N ILE A 111 -2.13 -6.47 -0.24
CA ILE A 111 -1.83 -6.24 -1.66
C ILE A 111 -3.10 -5.93 -2.46
N THR A 112 -4.25 -6.46 -2.03
CA THR A 112 -5.56 -6.21 -2.64
C THR A 112 -6.05 -4.76 -2.52
N LEU A 113 -5.48 -4.00 -1.58
CA LEU A 113 -5.80 -2.59 -1.37
C LEU A 113 -4.94 -1.64 -2.20
N LEU A 114 -3.91 -2.16 -2.86
CA LEU A 114 -2.97 -1.37 -3.66
C LEU A 114 -3.36 -1.45 -5.13
N GLU A 115 -3.67 -0.31 -5.73
CA GLU A 115 -4.01 -0.23 -7.15
C GLU A 115 -2.79 -0.56 -8.03
N ASN A 116 -1.63 0.01 -7.70
CA ASN A 116 -0.37 -0.19 -8.42
C ASN A 116 0.75 -0.58 -7.44
N PRO A 117 0.80 -1.85 -6.99
CA PRO A 117 1.83 -2.28 -6.06
C PRO A 117 3.21 -2.30 -6.71
N CYS A 118 4.21 -1.71 -6.04
CA CYS A 118 5.59 -1.77 -6.50
C CYS A 118 6.11 -3.22 -6.50
N GLU A 119 7.12 -3.51 -7.32
CA GLU A 119 7.64 -4.87 -7.49
C GLU A 119 8.05 -5.53 -6.16
N ARG A 120 8.68 -4.78 -5.26
CA ARG A 120 9.07 -5.30 -3.94
C ARG A 120 7.87 -5.69 -3.08
N ALA A 121 6.79 -4.92 -3.14
CA ALA A 121 5.53 -5.25 -2.44
C ALA A 121 4.89 -6.50 -3.05
N GLN A 122 4.86 -6.61 -4.39
CA GLN A 122 4.38 -7.80 -5.10
C GLN A 122 5.17 -9.04 -4.67
N LEU A 123 6.51 -8.99 -4.75
CA LEU A 123 7.38 -10.11 -4.37
C LEU A 123 7.16 -10.52 -2.91
N LEU A 124 7.08 -9.55 -2.00
CA LEU A 124 6.87 -9.83 -0.59
C LEU A 124 5.52 -10.52 -0.34
N ALA A 125 4.46 -10.09 -1.02
CA ALA A 125 3.14 -10.71 -0.91
C ALA A 125 3.14 -12.16 -1.44
N VAL A 126 3.66 -12.40 -2.67
CA VAL A 126 3.65 -13.74 -3.27
C VAL A 126 4.66 -14.69 -2.63
N MET A 127 5.69 -14.19 -1.96
CA MET A 127 6.58 -15.02 -1.15
C MET A 127 5.88 -15.57 0.08
N ALA A 128 5.00 -14.81 0.69
CA ALA A 128 4.19 -15.26 1.82
C ALA A 128 3.07 -16.20 1.36
N ASP A 129 2.33 -15.82 0.33
CA ASP A 129 1.29 -16.64 -0.30
C ASP A 129 1.31 -16.46 -1.83
N SER A 130 1.68 -17.51 -2.55
CA SER A 130 1.76 -17.52 -4.02
C SER A 130 0.40 -17.29 -4.70
N GLY A 131 -0.70 -17.64 -4.03
CA GLY A 131 -2.07 -17.42 -4.54
C GLY A 131 -2.42 -15.93 -4.68
N LEU A 132 -1.72 -15.04 -3.95
CA LEU A 132 -1.91 -13.60 -4.07
C LEU A 132 -1.52 -13.03 -5.45
N ILE A 133 -0.89 -13.83 -6.32
CA ILE A 133 -0.63 -13.44 -7.72
C ILE A 133 -1.92 -13.04 -8.44
N THR A 134 -3.05 -13.67 -8.11
CA THR A 134 -4.37 -13.38 -8.72
C THR A 134 -4.92 -12.01 -8.32
N ALA A 135 -4.47 -11.48 -7.19
CA ALA A 135 -4.88 -10.17 -6.68
C ALA A 135 -4.06 -9.01 -7.28
N ILE A 136 -2.99 -9.32 -8.02
CA ILE A 136 -2.11 -8.32 -8.64
C ILE A 136 -2.51 -8.13 -10.09
N GLY A 137 -3.09 -6.97 -10.43
CA GLY A 137 -3.58 -6.70 -11.79
C GLY A 137 -2.50 -6.77 -12.87
N SER A 138 -1.27 -6.32 -12.55
CA SER A 138 -0.12 -6.32 -13.46
C SER A 138 1.14 -6.80 -12.73
N PRO A 139 1.29 -8.12 -12.51
CA PRO A 139 2.46 -8.64 -11.81
C PRO A 139 3.73 -8.49 -12.66
N SER A 140 4.83 -8.03 -12.05
CA SER A 140 6.12 -7.90 -12.72
C SER A 140 6.66 -9.26 -13.19
N ALA A 141 7.52 -9.24 -14.21
CA ALA A 141 8.15 -10.49 -14.72
C ALA A 141 8.87 -11.28 -13.61
N ASN A 142 9.52 -10.58 -12.67
CA ASN A 142 10.19 -11.23 -11.54
C ASN A 142 9.21 -11.83 -10.56
N THR A 143 8.09 -11.15 -10.29
CA THR A 143 7.00 -11.66 -9.44
C THR A 143 6.39 -12.92 -10.05
N GLN A 144 6.05 -12.90 -11.34
CA GLN A 144 5.54 -14.04 -12.07
C GLN A 144 6.50 -15.23 -12.01
N LEU A 145 7.78 -15.00 -12.33
CA LEU A 145 8.80 -16.04 -12.28
C LEU A 145 8.99 -16.63 -10.88
N SER A 146 8.91 -15.79 -9.84
CA SER A 146 9.02 -16.23 -8.44
C SER A 146 7.89 -17.20 -8.08
N VAL A 147 6.66 -16.90 -8.49
CA VAL A 147 5.47 -17.72 -8.24
C VAL A 147 5.55 -19.04 -9.01
N VAL A 148 5.88 -18.99 -10.31
CA VAL A 148 5.96 -20.16 -11.18
C VAL A 148 7.12 -21.09 -10.80
N ARG A 149 8.20 -20.57 -10.23
CA ARG A 149 9.28 -21.40 -9.66
C ARG A 149 8.84 -22.19 -8.45
N LYS A 150 7.93 -21.66 -7.67
CA LYS A 150 7.39 -22.31 -6.46
C LYS A 150 6.31 -23.33 -6.80
N ASP A 151 5.44 -22.97 -7.75
CA ASP A 151 4.43 -23.86 -8.32
C ASP A 151 4.21 -23.54 -9.80
N PRO A 152 4.70 -24.37 -10.75
CA PRO A 152 4.55 -24.15 -12.19
C PRO A 152 3.09 -24.07 -12.66
N HIS A 153 2.16 -24.73 -11.96
CA HIS A 153 0.75 -24.72 -12.34
C HIS A 153 0.07 -23.36 -12.14
N LEU A 154 0.67 -22.46 -11.33
CA LEU A 154 0.16 -21.10 -11.16
C LEU A 154 0.31 -20.22 -12.41
N ILE A 155 1.00 -20.70 -13.45
CA ILE A 155 1.03 -20.03 -14.77
C ILE A 155 -0.38 -19.78 -15.34
N ARG A 156 -1.34 -20.64 -15.05
CA ARG A 156 -2.73 -20.53 -15.50
C ARG A 156 -3.49 -19.36 -14.85
N GLU A 157 -3.02 -18.91 -13.69
CA GLU A 157 -3.62 -17.80 -12.94
C GLU A 157 -3.10 -16.44 -13.42
N ILE A 158 -2.09 -16.42 -14.28
CA ILE A 158 -1.45 -15.20 -14.81
C ILE A 158 -2.08 -14.90 -16.20
N SER A 159 -2.79 -13.78 -16.29
CA SER A 159 -3.51 -13.41 -17.52
C SER A 159 -2.59 -13.23 -18.72
N VAL A 160 -1.43 -12.55 -18.52
CA VAL A 160 -0.41 -12.32 -19.55
C VAL A 160 0.94 -12.71 -18.98
N PRO A 161 1.31 -13.99 -19.06
CA PRO A 161 2.57 -14.46 -18.49
C PRO A 161 3.78 -14.01 -19.31
N ASP A 162 4.80 -13.47 -18.59
CA ASP A 162 6.10 -13.15 -19.18
C ASP A 162 6.77 -14.40 -19.75
N TRP A 163 7.50 -14.25 -20.83
CA TRP A 163 8.13 -15.38 -21.53
C TRP A 163 9.09 -16.20 -20.63
N LYS A 164 9.72 -15.61 -19.62
CA LYS A 164 10.59 -16.34 -18.67
C LYS A 164 9.77 -17.24 -17.76
N ALA A 165 8.63 -16.75 -17.30
CA ALA A 165 7.67 -17.55 -16.52
C ALA A 165 7.09 -18.67 -17.37
N GLN A 166 6.69 -18.38 -18.63
CA GLN A 166 6.23 -19.38 -19.58
C GLN A 166 7.27 -20.48 -19.79
N LEU A 167 8.52 -20.10 -20.13
CA LEU A 167 9.61 -21.05 -20.40
C LEU A 167 9.93 -21.93 -19.19
N TYR A 168 9.92 -21.36 -17.99
CA TYR A 168 10.13 -22.12 -16.77
C TYR A 168 8.99 -23.14 -16.54
N ALA A 169 7.73 -22.70 -16.65
CA ALA A 169 6.57 -23.57 -16.44
C ALA A 169 6.57 -24.77 -17.40
N VAL A 170 6.72 -24.52 -18.71
CA VAL A 170 6.72 -25.59 -19.72
C VAL A 170 7.97 -26.49 -19.64
N GLY A 171 9.06 -25.98 -19.08
CA GLY A 171 10.26 -26.77 -18.80
C GLY A 171 10.06 -27.75 -17.64
N GLN A 172 9.13 -27.48 -16.73
CA GLN A 172 8.77 -28.41 -15.65
C GLN A 172 7.66 -29.38 -16.08
N ASP A 173 6.64 -28.85 -16.78
CA ASP A 173 5.54 -29.63 -17.35
C ASP A 173 5.15 -29.05 -18.73
N PRO A 174 5.55 -29.72 -19.82
CA PRO A 174 5.26 -29.25 -21.18
C PRO A 174 3.75 -29.08 -21.49
N GLU A 175 2.89 -29.83 -20.81
CA GLU A 175 1.44 -29.71 -21.03
C GLU A 175 0.86 -28.36 -20.54
N LEU A 176 1.58 -27.63 -19.70
CA LEU A 176 1.16 -26.31 -19.24
C LEU A 176 1.05 -25.28 -20.37
N ILE A 177 1.64 -25.54 -21.53
CA ILE A 177 1.52 -24.68 -22.72
C ILE A 177 0.05 -24.44 -23.10
N ARG A 178 -0.85 -25.40 -22.86
CA ARG A 178 -2.29 -25.28 -23.15
C ARG A 178 -3.00 -24.15 -22.37
N PHE A 179 -2.42 -23.71 -21.25
CA PHE A 179 -2.95 -22.63 -20.42
C PHE A 179 -2.40 -21.26 -20.81
N ILE A 180 -1.42 -21.20 -21.69
CA ILE A 180 -0.80 -19.96 -22.17
C ILE A 180 -1.52 -19.53 -23.46
N SER A 181 -2.22 -18.41 -23.42
CA SER A 181 -3.00 -17.93 -24.57
C SER A 181 -2.14 -17.53 -25.74
N GLU A 182 -1.01 -16.86 -25.48
CA GLU A 182 -0.04 -16.38 -26.46
C GLU A 182 1.37 -16.81 -26.06
N PRO A 183 1.72 -18.08 -26.32
CA PRO A 183 3.05 -18.57 -25.97
C PRO A 183 4.12 -17.94 -26.87
N ALA A 184 5.19 -17.41 -26.28
CA ALA A 184 6.31 -16.84 -27.03
C ALA A 184 6.94 -17.90 -27.94
N GLU A 185 7.42 -17.52 -29.13
CA GLU A 185 7.98 -18.43 -30.13
C GLU A 185 9.01 -19.40 -29.54
N LYS A 186 9.95 -18.87 -28.76
CA LYS A 186 10.97 -19.71 -28.09
C LYS A 186 10.41 -20.71 -27.08
N VAL A 187 9.23 -20.42 -26.50
CA VAL A 187 8.52 -21.35 -25.60
C VAL A 187 7.89 -22.46 -26.40
N GLN A 188 7.25 -22.14 -27.55
CA GLN A 188 6.69 -23.12 -28.48
C GLN A 188 7.80 -24.06 -28.99
N LEU A 189 8.92 -23.49 -29.47
CA LEU A 189 10.09 -24.27 -29.93
C LEU A 189 10.65 -25.18 -28.85
N SER A 190 10.73 -24.70 -27.60
CA SER A 190 11.23 -25.53 -26.49
C SER A 190 10.37 -26.75 -26.24
N VAL A 191 9.03 -26.59 -26.27
CA VAL A 191 8.10 -27.70 -26.07
C VAL A 191 8.14 -28.69 -27.25
N LEU A 192 8.11 -28.17 -28.49
CA LEU A 192 8.06 -28.99 -29.70
C LEU A 192 9.37 -29.78 -29.93
N ASN A 193 10.52 -29.26 -29.52
CA ASN A 193 11.79 -29.97 -29.54
C ASN A 193 11.82 -31.18 -28.59
N GLY A 194 11.06 -31.10 -27.49
CA GLY A 194 10.89 -32.21 -26.55
C GLY A 194 9.87 -33.23 -27.02
N ASP A 195 8.72 -32.79 -27.48
CA ASP A 195 7.63 -33.62 -27.98
C ASP A 195 6.79 -32.85 -29.04
N ALA A 196 7.00 -33.18 -30.30
CA ALA A 196 6.30 -32.57 -31.43
C ALA A 196 4.78 -32.79 -31.41
N SER A 197 4.28 -33.82 -30.71
CA SER A 197 2.84 -34.10 -30.60
C SER A 197 2.09 -33.04 -29.82
N LEU A 198 2.82 -32.25 -29.00
CA LEU A 198 2.26 -31.17 -28.18
C LEU A 198 1.83 -29.92 -29.00
N ILE A 199 2.16 -29.87 -30.31
CA ILE A 199 1.69 -28.79 -31.20
C ILE A 199 0.16 -28.58 -31.13
N ARG A 200 -0.58 -29.66 -30.89
CA ARG A 200 -2.06 -29.64 -30.75
C ARG A 200 -2.54 -28.84 -29.53
N LEU A 201 -1.67 -28.62 -28.54
CA LEU A 201 -1.97 -27.88 -27.32
C LEU A 201 -1.67 -26.38 -27.48
N VAL A 202 -0.91 -25.99 -28.49
CA VAL A 202 -0.59 -24.59 -28.79
C VAL A 202 -1.78 -23.94 -29.46
N ARG A 203 -2.37 -22.91 -28.82
CA ARG A 203 -3.58 -22.25 -29.35
C ARG A 203 -3.31 -21.43 -30.62
N THR A 204 -2.14 -20.80 -30.70
CA THR A 204 -1.69 -19.95 -31.83
C THR A 204 -0.27 -20.36 -32.23
N PRO A 205 -0.11 -21.48 -32.97
CA PRO A 205 1.23 -21.88 -33.42
C PRO A 205 1.76 -20.86 -34.43
N THR A 206 3.03 -20.47 -34.26
CA THR A 206 3.78 -19.59 -35.18
C THR A 206 4.60 -20.41 -36.16
#